data_bf0af3111be2b657c135a0027e808cfe
#
_entry.id   bf0af3111be2b657c135a0027e808cfe
#
_cell.length_a   1.000
_cell.length_b   1.000
_cell.length_c   1.000
_cell.angle_alpha   90.00
_cell.angle_beta   90.00
_cell.angle_gamma   90.00
#
_symmetry.space_group_name_H-M   'P 1'
#
loop_
_entity.id
_entity.type
_entity.pdbx_description
1 polymer ?
#
loop_
_entity_poly.entity_id
_entity_poly.type
_entity_poly.pdbx_seq_one_letter_code
_entity_poly.pdbx_strand_id
1 'polypeptide(L)'
;MRKAARRLRSWFARTWKEHRRASIAAIVAAVLLVAGGVLLAYEQLKRPGDIHNASVPFQTQKPPKATRKTVNWPLYGLNRARTRYLPAKGLRPPFRKLWRYTGRPLLEFPPIYVAGRLYFVDNSGWARALDADTGKLIWKRRIGRLNASSPAYARHRLYIVNLVPGHIVKLNARNGKIVWKRFLPGRAESSPVIVGRTVYFGCENGELFALATANGNLRWSTPLGGAIKAAPAYSHGTLYVGDYGGYMNAVNARTGALEWQSGSLGPGFGRSGAFYSTPAVAFGRVYAGNNDDRVYSFDRHDGTVAWSYSTGGYAYSGPAVATTKHSPPTVYIGSFDGNIYALNAKDGTVRWSEPAGGQVVGSLSAVGEIVYAAEFSGETTSGYMMHSGRRVFSYPRGTYTPIISDGRRLYLTGYSSITALVPYRYKAAVASRVVAPKPKKKKHRRQGR
;
A
#
# COMPACT_ATOMS: atom_id res chain seq x y z
N MET A 1 -10.01 -73.24 46.46
CA MET A 1 -11.07 -72.31 46.02
C MET A 1 -10.90 -70.85 46.45
N ARG A 2 -10.41 -70.50 47.64
CA ARG A 2 -10.25 -69.09 48.09
C ARG A 2 -9.24 -68.22 47.30
N LYS A 3 -8.16 -68.80 46.72
CA LYS A 3 -7.18 -68.08 45.91
C LYS A 3 -7.71 -67.67 44.50
N ALA A 4 -8.58 -68.47 43.87
CA ALA A 4 -9.17 -68.19 42.57
C ALA A 4 -10.19 -67.05 42.67
N ALA A 5 -11.00 -67.03 43.77
CA ALA A 5 -11.98 -65.97 43.99
C ALA A 5 -11.32 -64.60 44.25
N ARG A 6 -10.13 -64.55 44.90
CA ARG A 6 -9.38 -63.28 45.07
C ARG A 6 -8.78 -62.77 43.75
N ARG A 7 -8.31 -63.66 42.86
CA ARG A 7 -7.78 -63.28 41.55
C ARG A 7 -8.90 -62.73 40.62
N LEU A 8 -10.07 -63.35 40.63
CA LEU A 8 -11.20 -62.84 39.87
C LEU A 8 -11.67 -61.47 40.38
N ARG A 9 -11.77 -61.28 41.69
CA ARG A 9 -12.15 -59.98 42.28
C ARG A 9 -11.11 -58.89 41.95
N SER A 10 -9.84 -59.17 41.96
CA SER A 10 -8.78 -58.22 41.62
C SER A 10 -8.73 -57.92 40.12
N TRP A 11 -9.05 -58.89 39.27
CA TRP A 11 -9.18 -58.70 37.83
C TRP A 11 -10.38 -57.84 37.49
N PHE A 12 -11.56 -58.13 38.06
CA PHE A 12 -12.77 -57.31 37.90
C PHE A 12 -12.57 -55.88 38.41
N ALA A 13 -11.87 -55.70 39.51
CA ALA A 13 -11.63 -54.39 40.05
C ALA A 13 -10.65 -53.57 39.19
N ARG A 14 -9.65 -54.22 38.51
CA ARG A 14 -8.74 -53.54 37.58
C ARG A 14 -9.43 -53.19 36.25
N THR A 15 -10.13 -54.14 35.64
CA THR A 15 -10.86 -53.92 34.40
C THR A 15 -11.96 -52.83 34.57
N TRP A 16 -12.66 -52.84 35.72
CA TRP A 16 -13.65 -51.81 36.01
C TRP A 16 -13.04 -50.43 36.26
N LYS A 17 -11.84 -50.38 36.90
CA LYS A 17 -11.06 -49.13 37.00
C LYS A 17 -10.57 -48.64 35.66
N GLU A 18 -10.14 -49.51 34.77
CA GLU A 18 -9.66 -49.15 33.43
C GLU A 18 -10.81 -48.64 32.55
N HIS A 19 -11.96 -49.34 32.54
CA HIS A 19 -13.13 -48.87 31.81
C HIS A 19 -13.70 -47.55 32.39
N ARG A 20 -13.67 -47.36 33.69
CA ARG A 20 -14.08 -46.11 34.32
C ARG A 20 -13.16 -44.97 33.98
N ARG A 21 -11.83 -45.19 33.88
CA ARG A 21 -10.88 -44.18 33.44
C ARG A 21 -11.08 -43.82 31.95
N ALA A 22 -11.32 -44.80 31.10
CA ALA A 22 -11.63 -44.59 29.69
C ALA A 22 -12.94 -43.81 29.50
N SER A 23 -14.00 -44.15 30.26
CA SER A 23 -15.26 -43.39 30.23
C SER A 23 -15.12 -41.98 30.75
N ILE A 24 -14.35 -41.74 31.81
CA ILE A 24 -14.09 -40.42 32.34
C ILE A 24 -13.27 -39.62 31.30
N ALA A 25 -12.25 -40.21 30.68
CA ALA A 25 -11.46 -39.57 29.63
C ALA A 25 -12.32 -39.18 28.41
N ALA A 26 -13.23 -40.07 28.00
CA ALA A 26 -14.17 -39.79 26.90
C ALA A 26 -15.17 -38.66 27.26
N ILE A 27 -15.70 -38.62 28.50
CA ILE A 27 -16.55 -37.54 28.97
C ILE A 27 -15.79 -36.22 29.04
N VAL A 28 -14.54 -36.20 29.54
CA VAL A 28 -13.70 -35.02 29.58
C VAL A 28 -13.41 -34.53 28.18
N ALA A 29 -13.07 -35.42 27.22
CA ALA A 29 -12.87 -35.06 25.84
C ALA A 29 -14.13 -34.46 25.18
N ALA A 30 -15.31 -35.06 25.44
CA ALA A 30 -16.58 -34.54 24.96
C ALA A 30 -16.89 -33.15 25.53
N VAL A 31 -16.66 -32.95 26.83
CA VAL A 31 -16.83 -31.63 27.50
C VAL A 31 -15.87 -30.60 26.91
N LEU A 32 -14.62 -30.96 26.66
CA LEU A 32 -13.64 -30.06 26.04
C LEU A 32 -14.00 -29.71 24.59
N LEU A 33 -14.55 -30.67 23.82
CA LEU A 33 -15.06 -30.43 22.47
C LEU A 33 -16.26 -29.49 22.45
N VAL A 34 -17.22 -29.71 23.38
CA VAL A 34 -18.39 -28.84 23.55
C VAL A 34 -17.96 -27.45 24.01
N ALA A 35 -17.08 -27.36 25.01
CA ALA A 35 -16.53 -26.08 25.47
C ALA A 35 -15.76 -25.34 24.36
N GLY A 36 -14.95 -26.06 23.56
CA GLY A 36 -14.26 -25.52 22.40
C GLY A 36 -15.24 -25.03 21.32
N GLY A 37 -16.30 -25.78 21.04
CA GLY A 37 -17.38 -25.39 20.12
C GLY A 37 -18.14 -24.15 20.60
N VAL A 38 -18.46 -24.09 21.88
CA VAL A 38 -19.11 -22.92 22.51
C VAL A 38 -18.18 -21.71 22.50
N LEU A 39 -16.89 -21.89 22.75
CA LEU A 39 -15.89 -20.81 22.64
C LEU A 39 -15.78 -20.29 21.21
N LEU A 40 -15.72 -21.15 20.20
CA LEU A 40 -15.69 -20.76 18.79
C LEU A 40 -16.97 -20.05 18.36
N ALA A 41 -18.14 -20.53 18.79
CA ALA A 41 -19.40 -19.85 18.53
C ALA A 41 -19.48 -18.48 19.23
N TYR A 42 -18.98 -18.39 20.45
CA TYR A 42 -18.89 -17.14 21.19
C TYR A 42 -17.90 -16.14 20.55
N GLU A 43 -16.79 -16.62 19.96
CA GLU A 43 -15.88 -15.79 19.16
C GLU A 43 -16.60 -15.18 17.95
N GLN A 44 -17.36 -15.99 17.23
CA GLN A 44 -18.14 -15.54 16.08
C GLN A 44 -19.23 -14.52 16.48
N LEU A 45 -19.86 -14.74 17.60
CA LEU A 45 -20.90 -13.85 18.15
C LEU A 45 -20.33 -12.53 18.70
N LYS A 46 -19.05 -12.49 19.09
CA LYS A 46 -18.37 -11.29 19.61
C LYS A 46 -17.60 -10.47 18.55
N ARG A 47 -17.60 -10.86 17.27
CA ARG A 47 -17.10 -9.96 16.24
C ARG A 47 -17.95 -8.70 16.21
N PRO A 48 -17.39 -7.51 16.46
CA PRO A 48 -18.15 -6.28 16.39
C PRO A 48 -18.81 -6.16 15.02
N GLY A 49 -20.04 -5.69 14.95
CA GLY A 49 -20.72 -5.34 13.71
C GLY A 49 -20.03 -4.19 13.01
N ASP A 50 -20.37 -3.98 11.74
CA ASP A 50 -19.87 -2.82 11.00
C ASP A 50 -20.44 -1.52 11.58
N ILE A 51 -19.61 -0.47 11.58
CA ILE A 51 -19.97 0.85 12.05
C ILE A 51 -20.62 1.62 10.91
N HIS A 52 -21.74 2.33 11.22
CA HIS A 52 -22.39 3.28 10.34
C HIS A 52 -22.73 4.55 11.14
N ASN A 53 -21.85 5.53 11.15
CA ASN A 53 -22.04 6.78 11.87
C ASN A 53 -22.33 7.93 10.90
N ALA A 54 -23.60 8.19 10.68
CA ALA A 54 -24.07 9.23 9.75
C ALA A 54 -23.80 10.66 10.24
N SER A 55 -23.48 10.86 11.54
CA SER A 55 -23.22 12.17 12.11
C SER A 55 -21.83 12.73 11.71
N VAL A 56 -20.89 11.85 11.31
CA VAL A 56 -19.56 12.28 10.90
C VAL A 56 -19.61 13.03 9.57
N PRO A 57 -19.06 14.26 9.46
CA PRO A 57 -19.16 15.10 8.27
C PRO A 57 -18.54 14.45 7.03
N PHE A 58 -19.10 14.69 5.86
CA PHE A 58 -18.57 14.28 4.57
C PHE A 58 -18.46 15.46 3.62
N GLN A 59 -17.25 15.68 3.08
CA GLN A 59 -16.98 16.80 2.18
C GLN A 59 -17.02 16.33 0.72
N THR A 60 -18.08 16.70 0.01
CA THR A 60 -18.14 16.43 -1.44
C THR A 60 -17.11 17.26 -2.19
N GLN A 61 -16.50 16.69 -3.22
CA GLN A 61 -15.56 17.37 -4.08
C GLN A 61 -15.99 17.21 -5.54
N LYS A 62 -15.84 18.25 -6.33
CA LYS A 62 -16.07 18.16 -7.77
C LYS A 62 -15.04 17.21 -8.39
N PRO A 63 -15.43 16.38 -9.37
CA PRO A 63 -14.50 15.54 -10.11
C PRO A 63 -13.38 16.39 -10.71
N PRO A 64 -12.12 15.98 -10.58
CA PRO A 64 -11.02 16.71 -11.19
C PRO A 64 -11.10 16.64 -12.72
N LYS A 65 -10.72 17.70 -13.40
CA LYS A 65 -10.72 17.75 -14.86
C LYS A 65 -9.73 16.70 -15.42
N ALA A 66 -10.22 15.83 -16.28
CA ALA A 66 -9.39 14.85 -16.95
C ALA A 66 -8.39 15.52 -17.91
N THR A 67 -7.12 15.09 -17.87
CA THR A 67 -6.03 15.66 -18.66
C THR A 67 -5.51 14.68 -19.71
N ARG A 68 -4.99 15.21 -20.84
CA ARG A 68 -4.16 14.48 -21.81
C ARG A 68 -2.68 14.83 -21.67
N LYS A 69 -2.33 15.73 -20.76
CA LYS A 69 -0.93 16.13 -20.53
C LYS A 69 -0.19 15.02 -19.78
N THR A 70 1.11 14.96 -20.02
CA THR A 70 2.00 14.12 -19.20
C THR A 70 2.04 14.65 -17.77
N VAL A 71 1.89 13.79 -16.80
CA VAL A 71 1.81 14.09 -15.37
C VAL A 71 2.88 13.30 -14.63
N ASN A 72 3.50 13.91 -13.63
CA ASN A 72 4.40 13.19 -12.75
C ASN A 72 3.63 12.33 -11.75
N TRP A 73 4.18 11.15 -11.47
CA TRP A 73 3.78 10.27 -10.36
C TRP A 73 4.95 10.18 -9.37
N PRO A 74 5.16 11.22 -8.53
CA PRO A 74 6.44 11.46 -7.89
C PRO A 74 6.69 10.68 -6.60
N LEU A 75 5.71 9.92 -6.12
CA LEU A 75 5.79 9.12 -4.90
C LEU A 75 4.76 7.99 -4.92
N TYR A 76 4.89 7.03 -4.01
CA TYR A 76 3.91 5.96 -3.82
C TYR A 76 2.52 6.54 -3.58
N GLY A 77 1.54 6.12 -4.37
CA GLY A 77 0.16 6.62 -4.26
C GLY A 77 -0.11 7.95 -4.97
N LEU A 78 0.75 8.39 -5.92
CA LEU A 78 0.62 9.53 -6.81
C LEU A 78 0.84 10.89 -6.13
N ASN A 79 0.10 11.21 -5.09
CA ASN A 79 0.10 12.49 -4.39
C ASN A 79 0.31 12.30 -2.88
N ARG A 80 0.49 13.38 -2.14
CA ARG A 80 0.75 13.34 -0.70
C ARG A 80 -0.41 12.74 0.10
N ALA A 81 -1.65 12.96 -0.35
CA ALA A 81 -2.85 12.37 0.24
C ALA A 81 -3.07 10.90 -0.13
N ARG A 82 -2.20 10.32 -0.98
CA ARG A 82 -2.20 8.91 -1.39
C ARG A 82 -3.50 8.44 -2.04
N THR A 83 -4.20 9.33 -2.76
CA THR A 83 -5.50 8.98 -3.37
C THR A 83 -5.40 7.97 -4.51
N ARG A 84 -4.22 7.75 -5.08
CA ARG A 84 -3.95 6.80 -6.18
C ARG A 84 -4.85 6.99 -7.40
N TYR A 85 -5.42 8.16 -7.57
CA TYR A 85 -6.29 8.50 -8.69
C TYR A 85 -5.65 9.53 -9.62
N LEU A 86 -5.45 9.16 -10.88
CA LEU A 86 -5.00 10.04 -11.95
C LEU A 86 -6.15 10.29 -12.95
N PRO A 87 -6.69 11.50 -13.06
CA PRO A 87 -7.74 11.84 -14.02
C PRO A 87 -7.17 11.97 -15.43
N ALA A 88 -6.83 10.84 -16.06
CA ALA A 88 -6.27 10.78 -17.41
C ALA A 88 -7.36 10.63 -18.47
N LYS A 89 -7.25 11.36 -19.58
CA LYS A 89 -8.14 11.26 -20.72
C LYS A 89 -7.50 10.44 -21.84
N GLY A 90 -8.21 9.39 -22.32
CA GLY A 90 -7.77 8.61 -23.48
C GLY A 90 -6.92 7.39 -23.19
N LEU A 91 -6.62 7.11 -21.91
CA LEU A 91 -6.01 5.84 -21.49
C LEU A 91 -7.09 4.77 -21.29
N ARG A 92 -7.44 4.11 -22.37
CA ARG A 92 -8.45 3.03 -22.39
C ARG A 92 -7.94 1.83 -23.19
N PRO A 93 -8.24 0.60 -22.79
CA PRO A 93 -7.94 -0.57 -23.60
C PRO A 93 -8.69 -0.54 -24.96
N PRO A 94 -8.19 -1.28 -25.99
CA PRO A 94 -7.05 -2.19 -25.89
C PRO A 94 -5.70 -1.46 -25.84
N PHE A 95 -4.77 -2.07 -25.08
CA PHE A 95 -3.40 -1.58 -24.98
C PHE A 95 -2.45 -2.50 -25.76
N ARG A 96 -1.35 -1.91 -26.27
CA ARG A 96 -0.20 -2.66 -26.78
C ARG A 96 1.03 -2.38 -25.95
N LYS A 97 1.92 -3.38 -25.88
CA LYS A 97 3.21 -3.24 -25.26
C LYS A 97 4.10 -2.28 -26.08
N LEU A 98 4.66 -1.27 -25.41
CA LEU A 98 5.66 -0.37 -26.01
C LEU A 98 7.06 -0.95 -25.80
N TRP A 99 7.41 -1.26 -24.55
CA TRP A 99 8.67 -1.90 -24.17
C TRP A 99 8.49 -2.68 -22.87
N ARG A 100 9.48 -3.52 -22.55
CA ARG A 100 9.60 -4.21 -21.27
C ARG A 100 11.04 -4.16 -20.78
N TYR A 101 11.22 -3.74 -19.55
CA TYR A 101 12.44 -3.95 -18.77
C TYR A 101 12.28 -5.23 -17.96
N THR A 102 13.30 -6.09 -17.95
CA THR A 102 13.34 -7.31 -17.13
C THR A 102 14.57 -7.28 -16.24
N GLY A 103 14.36 -7.42 -14.94
CA GLY A 103 15.39 -7.62 -13.92
C GLY A 103 15.42 -9.09 -13.48
N ARG A 104 16.19 -9.38 -12.43
CA ARG A 104 16.19 -10.68 -11.73
C ARG A 104 15.48 -10.61 -10.37
N PRO A 105 15.80 -9.60 -9.50
CA PRO A 105 15.18 -9.50 -8.18
C PRO A 105 13.73 -9.04 -8.27
N LEU A 106 12.96 -9.41 -7.23
CA LEU A 106 11.59 -8.97 -7.03
C LEU A 106 11.46 -7.44 -7.03
N LEU A 107 10.39 -6.94 -7.64
CA LEU A 107 9.92 -5.56 -7.56
C LEU A 107 8.64 -5.52 -6.71
N GLU A 108 8.83 -5.47 -5.42
CA GLU A 108 7.72 -5.50 -4.46
C GLU A 108 6.91 -4.19 -4.43
N PHE A 109 7.55 -3.07 -4.75
CA PHE A 109 6.91 -1.76 -4.80
C PHE A 109 6.98 -1.13 -6.20
N PRO A 110 5.96 -0.33 -6.59
CA PRO A 110 5.90 0.24 -7.92
C PRO A 110 6.98 1.30 -8.14
N PRO A 111 7.39 1.53 -9.39
CA PRO A 111 8.19 2.68 -9.74
C PRO A 111 7.44 3.99 -9.47
N ILE A 112 8.18 5.09 -9.49
CA ILE A 112 7.64 6.43 -9.66
C ILE A 112 8.02 6.96 -11.04
N TYR A 113 7.21 7.85 -11.59
CA TYR A 113 7.47 8.52 -12.85
C TYR A 113 7.69 10.02 -12.66
N VAL A 114 8.80 10.54 -13.15
CA VAL A 114 9.06 11.99 -13.13
C VAL A 114 9.84 12.40 -14.39
N ALA A 115 9.28 13.35 -15.14
CA ALA A 115 9.94 14.02 -16.25
C ALA A 115 10.67 13.05 -17.23
N GLY A 116 9.95 12.05 -17.73
CA GLY A 116 10.46 11.08 -18.71
C GLY A 116 11.32 9.97 -18.11
N ARG A 117 11.36 9.82 -16.80
CA ARG A 117 12.12 8.76 -16.12
C ARG A 117 11.30 7.97 -15.14
N LEU A 118 11.55 6.67 -15.07
CA LEU A 118 11.06 5.78 -14.05
C LEU A 118 12.15 5.53 -13.00
N TYR A 119 11.82 5.68 -11.73
CA TYR A 119 12.73 5.38 -10.63
C TYR A 119 12.11 4.30 -9.75
N PHE A 120 12.89 3.29 -9.39
CA PHE A 120 12.46 2.18 -8.54
C PHE A 120 13.63 1.56 -7.80
N VAL A 121 13.32 0.74 -6.82
CA VAL A 121 14.29 -0.09 -6.10
C VAL A 121 13.82 -1.53 -6.17
N ASP A 122 14.72 -2.45 -6.44
CA ASP A 122 14.40 -3.87 -6.33
C ASP A 122 14.67 -4.38 -4.91
N ASN A 123 14.09 -5.54 -4.62
CA ASN A 123 14.18 -6.16 -3.29
C ASN A 123 15.64 -6.41 -2.85
N SER A 124 16.59 -6.59 -3.78
CA SER A 124 18.02 -6.74 -3.44
C SER A 124 18.76 -5.43 -3.17
N GLY A 125 18.04 -4.29 -3.09
CA GLY A 125 18.57 -2.99 -2.71
C GLY A 125 19.31 -2.22 -3.82
N TRP A 126 18.94 -2.47 -5.08
CA TRP A 126 19.44 -1.67 -6.21
C TRP A 126 18.41 -0.62 -6.65
N ALA A 127 18.72 0.64 -6.44
CA ALA A 127 17.99 1.75 -7.04
C ALA A 127 18.36 1.92 -8.51
N ARG A 128 17.37 2.16 -9.37
CA ARG A 128 17.53 2.31 -10.82
C ARG A 128 16.73 3.47 -11.37
N ALA A 129 17.22 4.03 -12.47
CA ALA A 129 16.45 4.91 -13.32
C ALA A 129 16.40 4.34 -14.73
N LEU A 130 15.20 4.30 -15.31
CA LEU A 130 14.98 3.97 -16.72
C LEU A 130 14.50 5.20 -17.46
N ASP A 131 14.84 5.26 -18.74
CA ASP A 131 14.18 6.13 -19.70
C ASP A 131 12.75 5.63 -19.93
N ALA A 132 11.77 6.48 -19.75
CA ALA A 132 10.37 6.09 -19.81
C ALA A 132 9.83 5.87 -21.23
N ASP A 133 10.53 6.38 -22.26
CA ASP A 133 10.15 6.19 -23.65
C ASP A 133 10.66 4.85 -24.19
N THR A 134 11.84 4.43 -23.77
CA THR A 134 12.56 3.28 -24.33
C THR A 134 12.70 2.10 -23.38
N GLY A 135 12.52 2.30 -22.07
CA GLY A 135 12.79 1.29 -21.04
C GLY A 135 14.28 1.04 -20.79
N LYS A 136 15.18 1.79 -21.43
CA LYS A 136 16.64 1.63 -21.27
C LYS A 136 17.10 2.11 -19.90
N LEU A 137 18.08 1.39 -19.34
CA LEU A 137 18.69 1.74 -18.06
C LEU A 137 19.55 3.01 -18.23
N ILE A 138 19.27 4.03 -17.41
CA ILE A 138 20.07 5.28 -17.37
C ILE A 138 21.18 5.15 -16.32
N TRP A 139 20.82 4.71 -15.11
CA TRP A 139 21.79 4.46 -14.04
C TRP A 139 21.24 3.41 -13.05
N LYS A 140 22.15 2.75 -12.33
CA LYS A 140 21.87 1.88 -11.18
C LYS A 140 22.80 2.24 -10.01
N ARG A 141 22.31 2.09 -8.78
CA ARG A 141 23.06 2.36 -7.55
C ARG A 141 22.68 1.36 -6.46
N ARG A 142 23.66 0.71 -5.86
CA ARG A 142 23.45 -0.10 -4.68
C ARG A 142 23.22 0.81 -3.48
N ILE A 143 22.11 0.64 -2.76
CA ILE A 143 21.74 1.45 -1.60
C ILE A 143 21.53 0.62 -0.33
N GLY A 144 21.32 -0.68 -0.46
CA GLY A 144 21.11 -1.60 0.65
C GLY A 144 21.29 -3.06 0.24
N ARG A 145 20.80 -3.98 1.07
CA ARG A 145 20.76 -5.42 0.78
C ARG A 145 19.34 -5.94 0.64
N LEU A 146 18.36 -5.24 1.28
CA LEU A 146 16.94 -5.54 1.20
C LEU A 146 16.16 -4.24 1.19
N ASN A 147 15.20 -4.12 0.26
CA ASN A 147 14.32 -2.96 0.13
C ASN A 147 12.90 -3.42 -0.20
N ALA A 148 11.91 -2.79 0.46
CA ALA A 148 10.49 -2.93 0.21
C ALA A 148 9.83 -1.55 0.30
N SER A 149 10.24 -0.60 -0.56
CA SER A 149 9.66 0.74 -0.60
C SER A 149 9.76 1.37 -1.98
N SER A 150 8.78 2.20 -2.34
CA SER A 150 8.90 3.10 -3.48
C SER A 150 9.75 4.32 -3.13
N PRO A 151 10.55 4.84 -4.07
CA PRO A 151 11.18 6.15 -3.92
C PRO A 151 10.14 7.27 -3.79
N ALA A 152 10.54 8.39 -3.15
CA ALA A 152 9.83 9.66 -3.27
C ALA A 152 10.74 10.71 -3.90
N TYR A 153 10.19 11.49 -4.83
CA TYR A 153 10.95 12.52 -5.57
C TYR A 153 10.55 13.92 -5.14
N ALA A 154 11.56 14.74 -4.88
CA ALA A 154 11.40 16.18 -4.73
C ALA A 154 12.68 16.93 -5.16
N ARG A 155 12.52 18.04 -5.90
CA ARG A 155 13.63 18.97 -6.24
C ARG A 155 14.89 18.25 -6.77
N HIS A 156 14.72 17.38 -7.77
CA HIS A 156 15.79 16.59 -8.40
C HIS A 156 16.52 15.61 -7.46
N ARG A 157 15.86 15.19 -6.38
CA ARG A 157 16.35 14.22 -5.41
C ARG A 157 15.36 13.10 -5.22
N LEU A 158 15.89 11.90 -4.94
CA LEU A 158 15.13 10.73 -4.52
C LEU A 158 15.41 10.46 -3.05
N TYR A 159 14.38 10.08 -2.30
CA TYR A 159 14.44 9.67 -0.91
C TYR A 159 13.91 8.26 -0.82
N ILE A 160 14.69 7.35 -0.23
CA ILE A 160 14.40 5.93 -0.22
C ILE A 160 14.76 5.37 1.16
N VAL A 161 13.83 4.67 1.79
CA VAL A 161 14.10 3.91 3.02
C VAL A 161 14.51 2.48 2.65
N ASN A 162 15.25 1.82 3.54
CA ASN A 162 15.74 0.47 3.33
C ASN A 162 15.51 -0.38 4.59
N LEU A 163 15.24 -1.67 4.36
CA LEU A 163 15.06 -2.66 5.40
C LEU A 163 16.40 -3.12 5.98
N VAL A 164 17.38 -3.46 5.12
CA VAL A 164 18.66 -4.01 5.57
C VAL A 164 19.83 -3.33 4.84
N PRO A 165 20.71 -2.65 5.60
CA PRO A 165 20.50 -2.17 6.97
C PRO A 165 19.39 -1.13 7.01
N GLY A 166 18.74 -0.94 8.17
CA GLY A 166 17.74 0.11 8.37
C GLY A 166 18.33 1.50 8.16
N HIS A 167 17.93 2.17 7.10
CA HIS A 167 18.40 3.53 6.82
C HIS A 167 17.54 4.22 5.77
N ILE A 168 17.60 5.54 5.74
CA ILE A 168 17.12 6.36 4.62
C ILE A 168 18.29 6.93 3.84
N VAL A 169 18.16 7.00 2.51
CA VAL A 169 19.17 7.56 1.62
C VAL A 169 18.55 8.63 0.74
N LYS A 170 19.30 9.73 0.50
CA LYS A 170 19.01 10.74 -0.51
C LYS A 170 19.94 10.58 -1.69
N LEU A 171 19.38 10.45 -2.89
CA LEU A 171 20.13 10.34 -4.13
C LEU A 171 19.90 11.56 -5.03
N ASN A 172 20.90 11.86 -5.85
CA ASN A 172 20.71 12.72 -7.00
C ASN A 172 19.93 11.95 -8.08
N ALA A 173 18.75 12.42 -8.47
CA ALA A 173 17.88 11.73 -9.42
C ALA A 173 18.48 11.62 -10.83
N ARG A 174 19.40 12.53 -11.22
CA ARG A 174 20.00 12.53 -12.57
C ARG A 174 20.99 11.37 -12.77
N ASN A 175 21.79 11.05 -11.75
CA ASN A 175 22.94 10.13 -11.87
C ASN A 175 23.05 9.07 -10.76
N GLY A 176 22.11 9.02 -9.81
CA GLY A 176 22.07 8.03 -8.72
C GLY A 176 23.18 8.22 -7.66
N LYS A 177 23.97 9.31 -7.67
CA LYS A 177 24.97 9.55 -6.62
C LYS A 177 24.29 9.78 -5.28
N ILE A 178 24.81 9.14 -4.22
CA ILE A 178 24.34 9.34 -2.85
C ILE A 178 24.74 10.74 -2.40
N VAL A 179 23.76 11.51 -1.91
CA VAL A 179 23.96 12.85 -1.35
C VAL A 179 24.18 12.78 0.15
N TRP A 180 23.32 12.01 0.84
CA TRP A 180 23.49 11.68 2.24
C TRP A 180 22.78 10.35 2.56
N LYS A 181 23.18 9.70 3.66
CA LYS A 181 22.57 8.51 4.24
C LYS A 181 22.44 8.72 5.73
N ARG A 182 21.32 8.25 6.30
CA ARG A 182 21.09 8.24 7.75
C ARG A 182 20.64 6.85 8.19
N PHE A 183 21.34 6.25 9.13
CA PHE A 183 20.94 5.00 9.76
C PHE A 183 19.77 5.25 10.73
N LEU A 184 18.90 4.27 10.86
CA LEU A 184 17.71 4.27 11.69
C LEU A 184 17.85 3.22 12.79
N PRO A 185 17.11 3.37 13.90
CA PRO A 185 17.15 2.40 14.99
C PRO A 185 16.52 1.04 14.62
N GLY A 186 15.76 0.97 13.52
CA GLY A 186 15.09 -0.23 13.05
C GLY A 186 15.03 -0.30 11.54
N ARG A 187 14.40 -1.36 11.04
CA ARG A 187 14.11 -1.57 9.61
C ARG A 187 13.06 -0.55 9.16
N ALA A 188 13.08 -0.16 7.89
CA ALA A 188 12.08 0.74 7.35
C ALA A 188 11.65 0.31 5.94
N GLU A 189 10.34 0.07 5.75
CA GLU A 189 9.69 -0.22 4.47
C GLU A 189 8.61 0.81 4.10
N SER A 190 8.29 1.72 5.02
CA SER A 190 7.33 2.80 4.84
C SER A 190 7.76 3.78 3.74
N SER A 191 7.12 3.74 2.57
CA SER A 191 7.47 4.62 1.44
C SER A 191 7.33 6.09 1.82
N PRO A 192 8.40 6.93 1.69
CA PRO A 192 8.41 8.26 2.26
C PRO A 192 7.45 9.24 1.58
N VAL A 193 7.05 10.29 2.31
CA VAL A 193 6.37 11.48 1.78
C VAL A 193 7.19 12.74 2.08
N ILE A 194 7.22 13.68 1.13
CA ILE A 194 7.99 14.92 1.26
C ILE A 194 7.04 16.11 1.26
N VAL A 195 7.15 16.94 2.29
CA VAL A 195 6.41 18.20 2.42
C VAL A 195 7.40 19.33 2.70
N GLY A 196 7.47 20.30 1.81
CA GLY A 196 8.40 21.41 1.93
C GLY A 196 9.87 20.96 1.97
N ARG A 197 10.48 21.10 3.16
CA ARG A 197 11.88 20.73 3.43
C ARG A 197 12.01 19.56 4.42
N THR A 198 10.96 18.76 4.57
CA THR A 198 10.93 17.61 5.47
C THR A 198 10.53 16.34 4.71
N VAL A 199 11.19 15.23 5.03
CA VAL A 199 10.80 13.88 4.61
C VAL A 199 10.28 13.12 5.81
N TYR A 200 9.13 12.44 5.64
CA TYR A 200 8.44 11.68 6.67
C TYR A 200 8.32 10.22 6.25
N PHE A 201 8.49 9.31 7.19
CA PHE A 201 8.36 7.87 7.00
C PHE A 201 8.24 7.15 8.34
N GLY A 202 7.66 5.97 8.34
CA GLY A 202 7.60 5.09 9.51
C GLY A 202 8.79 4.14 9.59
N CYS A 203 9.02 3.60 10.79
CA CYS A 203 10.03 2.60 11.08
C CYS A 203 9.41 1.42 11.85
N GLU A 204 9.98 0.23 11.71
CA GLU A 204 9.47 -0.98 12.38
C GLU A 204 9.73 -0.98 13.90
N ASN A 205 10.54 -0.04 14.41
CA ASN A 205 10.67 0.19 15.85
C ASN A 205 9.48 0.95 16.48
N GLY A 206 8.46 1.29 15.67
CA GLY A 206 7.26 2.00 16.13
C GLY A 206 7.34 3.52 16.07
N GLU A 207 8.40 4.11 15.53
CA GLU A 207 8.54 5.55 15.42
C GLU A 207 8.19 6.09 14.03
N LEU A 208 7.47 7.20 14.00
CA LEU A 208 7.29 8.04 12.83
C LEU A 208 8.36 9.13 12.82
N PHE A 209 9.16 9.18 11.76
CA PHE A 209 10.29 10.09 11.63
C PHE A 209 9.99 11.28 10.73
N ALA A 210 10.53 12.45 11.10
CA ALA A 210 10.66 13.65 10.28
C ALA A 210 12.13 14.08 10.20
N LEU A 211 12.69 14.05 8.98
CA LEU A 211 14.07 14.47 8.77
C LEU A 211 14.14 15.68 7.82
N ALA A 212 15.14 16.54 8.05
CA ALA A 212 15.45 17.63 7.15
C ALA A 212 15.93 17.10 5.79
N THR A 213 15.31 17.53 4.69
CA THR A 213 15.68 17.10 3.35
C THR A 213 17.08 17.57 2.95
N ALA A 214 17.61 18.61 3.57
CA ALA A 214 18.94 19.16 3.27
C ALA A 214 20.06 18.15 3.60
N ASN A 215 20.12 17.70 4.83
CA ASN A 215 21.22 16.95 5.43
C ASN A 215 20.83 15.63 6.14
N GLY A 216 19.53 15.31 6.23
CA GLY A 216 19.04 14.12 6.93
C GLY A 216 18.99 14.27 8.44
N ASN A 217 19.17 15.48 9.00
CA ASN A 217 19.09 15.68 10.45
C ASN A 217 17.65 15.47 10.93
N LEU A 218 17.54 14.88 12.12
CA LEU A 218 16.28 14.67 12.81
C LEU A 218 15.63 16.03 13.13
N ARG A 219 14.36 16.16 12.79
CA ARG A 219 13.51 17.27 13.24
C ARG A 219 12.69 16.87 14.44
N TRP A 220 12.07 15.70 14.35
CA TRP A 220 11.33 15.03 15.40
C TRP A 220 11.14 13.55 15.05
N SER A 221 10.93 12.72 16.07
CA SER A 221 10.35 11.38 15.95
C SER A 221 9.25 11.24 16.99
N THR A 222 8.20 10.47 16.63
CA THR A 222 7.05 10.23 17.48
C THR A 222 6.82 8.74 17.61
N PRO A 223 6.89 8.16 18.81
CA PRO A 223 6.52 6.78 19.05
C PRO A 223 5.01 6.60 18.91
N LEU A 224 4.58 5.53 18.22
CA LEU A 224 3.20 5.12 18.02
C LEU A 224 2.97 3.72 18.60
N GLY A 225 1.77 3.16 18.43
CA GLY A 225 1.33 1.92 19.10
C GLY A 225 2.02 0.64 18.66
N GLY A 226 2.76 0.65 17.55
CA GLY A 226 3.44 -0.53 17.02
C GLY A 226 4.28 -0.25 15.78
N ALA A 227 4.89 -1.28 15.20
CA ALA A 227 5.70 -1.15 13.99
C ALA A 227 4.95 -0.40 12.88
N ILE A 228 5.63 0.55 12.20
CA ILE A 228 5.03 1.37 11.17
C ILE A 228 5.56 0.95 9.80
N LYS A 229 4.82 0.10 9.12
CA LYS A 229 5.10 -0.37 7.76
C LYS A 229 4.34 0.42 6.70
N ALA A 230 3.14 0.88 7.03
CA ALA A 230 2.32 1.75 6.18
C ALA A 230 3.06 3.04 5.80
N ALA A 231 2.87 3.50 4.57
CA ALA A 231 3.41 4.80 4.16
C ALA A 231 2.50 5.93 4.66
N PRO A 232 3.04 7.01 5.26
CA PRO A 232 2.21 8.11 5.74
C PRO A 232 1.57 8.87 4.58
N ALA A 233 0.28 9.19 4.71
CA ALA A 233 -0.42 10.17 3.89
C ALA A 233 -0.33 11.55 4.56
N TYR A 234 -0.36 12.62 3.76
CA TYR A 234 -0.33 13.98 4.27
C TYR A 234 -1.46 14.82 3.69
N SER A 235 -2.15 15.53 4.56
CA SER A 235 -3.18 16.49 4.16
C SER A 235 -3.29 17.63 5.19
N HIS A 236 -3.31 18.87 4.73
CA HIS A 236 -3.58 20.08 5.54
C HIS A 236 -2.77 20.20 6.84
N GLY A 237 -1.50 19.84 6.84
CA GLY A 237 -0.63 19.96 8.02
C GLY A 237 -0.49 18.70 8.84
N THR A 238 -1.30 17.67 8.60
CA THR A 238 -1.36 16.43 9.36
C THR A 238 -0.87 15.23 8.54
N LEU A 239 -0.14 14.34 9.17
CA LEU A 239 0.27 13.02 8.67
C LEU A 239 -0.70 11.97 9.22
N TYR A 240 -1.15 11.07 8.36
CA TYR A 240 -2.00 9.94 8.72
C TYR A 240 -1.27 8.64 8.43
N VAL A 241 -1.16 7.77 9.43
CA VAL A 241 -0.43 6.51 9.31
C VAL A 241 -1.00 5.44 10.23
N GLY A 242 -1.14 4.24 9.70
CA GLY A 242 -1.50 3.08 10.50
C GLY A 242 -0.29 2.39 11.09
N ASP A 243 -0.46 1.73 12.22
CA ASP A 243 0.57 0.93 12.88
C ASP A 243 0.12 -0.51 13.17
N TYR A 244 1.04 -1.35 13.59
CA TYR A 244 0.79 -2.75 13.94
C TYR A 244 0.20 -2.94 15.33
N GLY A 245 0.14 -1.89 16.15
CA GLY A 245 -0.64 -1.87 17.39
C GLY A 245 -2.15 -1.80 17.14
N GLY A 246 -2.55 -1.61 15.87
CA GLY A 246 -3.96 -1.56 15.47
C GLY A 246 -4.56 -0.17 15.48
N TYR A 247 -3.73 0.86 15.43
CA TYR A 247 -4.18 2.24 15.45
C TYR A 247 -3.98 2.94 14.12
N MET A 248 -4.95 3.75 13.74
CA MET A 248 -4.81 4.83 12.77
C MET A 248 -4.45 6.09 13.55
N ASN A 249 -3.35 6.74 13.18
CA ASN A 249 -2.80 7.88 13.88
C ASN A 249 -2.81 9.13 13.00
N ALA A 250 -3.14 10.27 13.59
CA ALA A 250 -2.94 11.59 13.00
C ALA A 250 -1.86 12.34 13.79
N VAL A 251 -0.82 12.79 13.10
CA VAL A 251 0.34 13.43 13.69
C VAL A 251 0.59 14.78 13.02
N ASN A 252 0.74 15.83 13.80
CA ASN A 252 1.08 17.16 13.29
C ASN A 252 2.42 17.14 12.56
N ALA A 253 2.43 17.44 11.27
CA ALA A 253 3.63 17.32 10.45
C ALA A 253 4.75 18.30 10.85
N ARG A 254 4.43 19.42 11.48
CA ARG A 254 5.40 20.44 11.89
C ARG A 254 6.06 20.09 13.21
N THR A 255 5.27 19.64 14.19
CA THR A 255 5.71 19.44 15.58
C THR A 255 5.99 17.98 15.94
N GLY A 256 5.35 17.02 15.27
CA GLY A 256 5.33 15.60 15.63
C GLY A 256 4.31 15.26 16.71
N ALA A 257 3.51 16.23 17.19
CA ALA A 257 2.49 15.96 18.20
C ALA A 257 1.40 15.04 17.65
N LEU A 258 1.00 14.03 18.43
CA LEU A 258 -0.15 13.19 18.14
C LEU A 258 -1.41 14.05 18.29
N GLU A 259 -2.20 14.17 17.20
CA GLU A 259 -3.45 14.93 17.19
C GLU A 259 -4.63 14.02 17.60
N TRP A 260 -4.67 12.81 17.05
CA TRP A 260 -5.60 11.76 17.47
C TRP A 260 -5.07 10.37 17.13
N GLN A 261 -5.61 9.37 17.81
CA GLN A 261 -5.36 7.96 17.60
C GLN A 261 -6.69 7.20 17.69
N SER A 262 -6.99 6.36 16.70
CA SER A 262 -8.24 5.59 16.65
C SER A 262 -7.93 4.12 16.41
N GLY A 263 -8.44 3.25 17.31
CA GLY A 263 -8.23 1.81 17.23
C GLY A 263 -9.09 1.14 16.18
N SER A 264 -8.63 0.00 15.65
CA SER A 264 -9.47 -0.93 14.91
C SER A 264 -10.44 -1.66 15.84
N LEU A 265 -11.55 -2.16 15.29
CA LEU A 265 -12.48 -3.01 16.04
C LEU A 265 -11.87 -4.35 16.44
N GLY A 266 -10.83 -4.77 15.70
CA GLY A 266 -10.16 -6.04 15.88
C GLY A 266 -10.94 -7.27 15.40
N PRO A 267 -10.28 -8.43 15.32
CA PRO A 267 -10.91 -9.67 14.89
C PRO A 267 -11.78 -10.34 15.98
N GLY A 268 -11.85 -9.77 17.16
CA GLY A 268 -12.51 -10.31 18.36
C GLY A 268 -11.55 -10.54 19.55
N PHE A 269 -12.06 -10.87 20.73
CA PHE A 269 -11.31 -11.08 21.98
C PHE A 269 -10.38 -9.95 22.41
N GLY A 270 -10.75 -8.71 22.16
CA GLY A 270 -9.95 -7.54 22.53
C GLY A 270 -8.61 -7.41 21.77
N ARG A 271 -8.39 -8.20 20.71
CA ARG A 271 -7.23 -8.05 19.83
C ARG A 271 -7.44 -6.94 18.82
N SER A 272 -6.45 -6.08 18.64
CA SER A 272 -6.43 -5.07 17.60
C SER A 272 -6.01 -5.68 16.26
N GLY A 273 -6.58 -5.21 15.17
CA GLY A 273 -6.12 -5.54 13.82
C GLY A 273 -5.05 -4.56 13.37
N ALA A 274 -3.92 -5.04 12.83
CA ALA A 274 -2.84 -4.19 12.35
C ALA A 274 -3.22 -3.41 11.08
N PHE A 275 -2.82 -2.14 11.01
CA PHE A 275 -2.94 -1.32 9.80
C PHE A 275 -1.67 -1.42 8.95
N TYR A 276 -1.61 -2.42 8.07
CA TYR A 276 -0.57 -2.51 7.03
C TYR A 276 -0.89 -1.61 5.83
N SER A 277 -2.16 -1.45 5.53
CA SER A 277 -2.67 -0.63 4.42
C SER A 277 -2.20 0.82 4.51
N THR A 278 -1.62 1.33 3.43
CA THR A 278 -1.29 2.75 3.33
C THR A 278 -2.56 3.57 3.17
N PRO A 279 -2.88 4.50 4.09
CA PRO A 279 -4.13 5.24 4.05
C PRO A 279 -4.22 6.20 2.86
N ALA A 280 -5.45 6.54 2.46
CA ALA A 280 -5.76 7.59 1.51
C ALA A 280 -6.63 8.67 2.16
N VAL A 281 -6.36 9.94 1.87
CA VAL A 281 -7.10 11.07 2.45
C VAL A 281 -7.89 11.79 1.37
N ALA A 282 -9.20 11.80 1.48
CA ALA A 282 -10.10 12.51 0.57
C ALA A 282 -11.44 12.79 1.26
N PHE A 283 -12.22 13.72 0.76
CA PHE A 283 -13.60 14.00 1.20
C PHE A 283 -13.75 14.27 2.70
N GLY A 284 -12.73 14.85 3.35
CA GLY A 284 -12.72 15.05 4.80
C GLY A 284 -12.47 13.79 5.63
N ARG A 285 -12.06 12.68 5.01
CA ARG A 285 -11.91 11.36 5.62
C ARG A 285 -10.54 10.74 5.37
N VAL A 286 -10.18 9.80 6.22
CA VAL A 286 -9.03 8.89 6.08
C VAL A 286 -9.57 7.49 5.84
N TYR A 287 -9.16 6.85 4.74
CA TYR A 287 -9.58 5.50 4.37
C TYR A 287 -8.42 4.54 4.43
N ALA A 288 -8.61 3.39 5.05
CA ALA A 288 -7.60 2.33 5.13
C ALA A 288 -8.23 0.95 5.28
N GLY A 289 -7.57 -0.06 4.75
CA GLY A 289 -7.86 -1.45 5.07
C GLY A 289 -7.09 -1.90 6.33
N ASN A 290 -7.56 -2.97 6.95
CA ASN A 290 -6.99 -3.54 8.15
C ASN A 290 -6.93 -5.07 8.06
N ASN A 291 -6.10 -5.71 8.86
CA ASN A 291 -6.03 -7.18 8.91
C ASN A 291 -7.04 -7.83 9.87
N ASP A 292 -8.03 -7.05 10.35
CA ASP A 292 -9.23 -7.55 11.01
C ASP A 292 -10.39 -7.81 10.02
N ASP A 293 -10.05 -7.95 8.73
CA ASP A 293 -10.96 -8.16 7.63
C ASP A 293 -11.89 -6.97 7.34
N ARG A 294 -11.46 -5.74 7.68
CA ARG A 294 -12.27 -4.54 7.49
C ARG A 294 -11.59 -3.42 6.72
N VAL A 295 -12.43 -2.61 6.12
CA VAL A 295 -12.10 -1.30 5.58
C VAL A 295 -12.71 -0.25 6.49
N TYR A 296 -11.92 0.78 6.80
CA TYR A 296 -12.33 1.85 7.70
C TYR A 296 -12.35 3.20 7.00
N SER A 297 -13.26 4.04 7.45
CA SER A 297 -13.30 5.47 7.17
C SER A 297 -13.32 6.24 8.49
N PHE A 298 -12.29 7.06 8.70
CA PHE A 298 -12.17 7.92 9.88
C PHE A 298 -12.45 9.38 9.51
N ASP A 299 -13.03 10.14 10.41
CA ASP A 299 -12.99 11.61 10.28
C ASP A 299 -11.54 12.06 10.31
N ARG A 300 -11.22 13.01 9.44
CA ARG A 300 -9.86 13.53 9.33
C ARG A 300 -9.43 14.34 10.56
N HIS A 301 -10.37 15.01 11.24
CA HIS A 301 -10.07 15.96 12.30
C HIS A 301 -9.90 15.32 13.68
N ASP A 302 -10.75 14.35 14.01
CA ASP A 302 -10.80 13.77 15.35
C ASP A 302 -10.64 12.23 15.39
N GLY A 303 -10.56 11.59 14.22
CA GLY A 303 -10.39 10.14 14.12
C GLY A 303 -11.66 9.32 14.41
N THR A 304 -12.82 9.95 14.59
CA THR A 304 -14.09 9.25 14.76
C THR A 304 -14.35 8.33 13.58
N VAL A 305 -14.65 7.04 13.85
CA VAL A 305 -15.00 6.07 12.82
C VAL A 305 -16.35 6.44 12.22
N ALA A 306 -16.34 6.80 10.94
CA ALA A 306 -17.54 7.13 10.20
C ALA A 306 -18.27 5.88 9.73
N TRP A 307 -17.51 4.92 9.23
CA TRP A 307 -18.01 3.61 8.86
C TRP A 307 -16.87 2.59 8.84
N SER A 308 -17.22 1.34 9.04
CA SER A 308 -16.42 0.18 8.70
C SER A 308 -17.21 -0.73 7.78
N TYR A 309 -16.49 -1.54 6.98
CA TYR A 309 -17.07 -2.54 6.10
C TYR A 309 -16.27 -3.83 6.22
N SER A 310 -16.94 -4.92 6.55
CA SER A 310 -16.35 -6.26 6.66
C SER A 310 -16.16 -6.86 5.26
N THR A 311 -14.90 -7.23 4.94
CA THR A 311 -14.54 -8.06 3.78
C THR A 311 -14.46 -9.52 4.20
N GLY A 312 -14.28 -10.44 3.24
CA GLY A 312 -14.11 -11.87 3.56
C GLY A 312 -12.69 -12.27 3.99
N GLY A 313 -11.76 -11.32 4.09
CA GLY A 313 -10.36 -11.56 4.45
C GLY A 313 -9.58 -10.25 4.63
N TYR A 314 -8.30 -10.34 4.98
CA TYR A 314 -7.46 -9.17 5.27
C TYR A 314 -7.50 -8.11 4.16
N ALA A 315 -7.74 -6.86 4.52
CA ALA A 315 -7.70 -5.71 3.61
C ALA A 315 -6.31 -5.02 3.67
N TYR A 316 -5.25 -5.71 3.21
CA TYR A 316 -3.89 -5.15 3.16
C TYR A 316 -3.70 -4.10 2.07
N SER A 317 -4.53 -4.14 1.06
CA SER A 317 -4.48 -3.24 -0.08
C SER A 317 -4.64 -1.78 0.35
N GLY A 318 -3.78 -0.90 -0.16
CA GLY A 318 -4.01 0.55 -0.02
C GLY A 318 -5.12 1.00 -0.96
N PRO A 319 -6.15 1.72 -0.47
CA PRO A 319 -7.29 2.10 -1.27
C PRO A 319 -6.96 3.13 -2.35
N ALA A 320 -7.57 3.00 -3.54
CA ALA A 320 -7.69 4.09 -4.49
C ALA A 320 -9.00 4.85 -4.20
N VAL A 321 -8.93 6.18 -4.07
CA VAL A 321 -10.10 6.99 -3.75
C VAL A 321 -10.33 8.04 -4.82
N ALA A 322 -11.51 8.03 -5.41
CA ALA A 322 -11.80 8.87 -6.55
C ALA A 322 -13.26 9.29 -6.64
N THR A 323 -13.49 10.40 -7.34
CA THR A 323 -14.78 10.78 -7.91
C THR A 323 -14.58 11.16 -9.36
N THR A 324 -15.48 10.72 -10.25
CA THR A 324 -15.45 11.04 -11.67
C THR A 324 -16.83 11.56 -12.12
N LYS A 325 -16.93 11.96 -13.38
CA LYS A 325 -18.24 12.35 -13.94
C LYS A 325 -19.26 11.19 -13.86
N HIS A 326 -18.77 9.93 -13.93
CA HIS A 326 -19.60 8.73 -14.03
C HIS A 326 -19.58 7.87 -12.76
N SER A 327 -18.70 8.19 -11.81
CA SER A 327 -18.60 7.50 -10.52
C SER A 327 -18.61 8.54 -9.40
N PRO A 328 -19.61 8.53 -8.53
CA PRO A 328 -19.62 9.38 -7.34
C PRO A 328 -18.44 9.03 -6.43
N PRO A 329 -18.20 9.78 -5.33
CA PRO A 329 -17.11 9.50 -4.40
C PRO A 329 -17.08 8.02 -3.98
N THR A 330 -15.99 7.31 -4.32
CA THR A 330 -15.86 5.87 -4.14
C THR A 330 -14.47 5.50 -3.64
N VAL A 331 -14.41 4.54 -2.72
CA VAL A 331 -13.21 3.86 -2.24
C VAL A 331 -13.10 2.52 -2.93
N TYR A 332 -12.02 2.29 -3.66
CA TYR A 332 -11.72 1.01 -4.32
C TYR A 332 -10.63 0.31 -3.53
N ILE A 333 -10.87 -0.91 -3.10
CA ILE A 333 -9.94 -1.67 -2.26
C ILE A 333 -10.00 -3.16 -2.62
N GLY A 334 -8.88 -3.85 -2.49
CA GLY A 334 -8.79 -5.29 -2.66
C GLY A 334 -8.64 -6.01 -1.33
N SER A 335 -9.05 -7.26 -1.26
CA SER A 335 -8.97 -8.10 -0.09
C SER A 335 -8.30 -9.44 -0.38
N PHE A 336 -7.84 -10.10 0.68
CA PHE A 336 -7.33 -11.47 0.65
C PHE A 336 -8.41 -12.51 0.31
N ASP A 337 -9.69 -12.15 0.41
CA ASP A 337 -10.79 -13.00 -0.05
C ASP A 337 -10.86 -13.15 -1.58
N GLY A 338 -9.99 -12.42 -2.30
CA GLY A 338 -9.92 -12.46 -3.76
C GLY A 338 -10.85 -11.50 -4.47
N ASN A 339 -11.53 -10.61 -3.75
CA ASN A 339 -12.44 -9.62 -4.32
C ASN A 339 -11.85 -8.21 -4.32
N ILE A 340 -12.36 -7.40 -5.24
CA ILE A 340 -12.21 -5.96 -5.27
C ILE A 340 -13.55 -5.35 -4.94
N TYR A 341 -13.54 -4.40 -4.02
CA TYR A 341 -14.71 -3.69 -3.55
C TYR A 341 -14.69 -2.25 -4.00
N ALA A 342 -15.82 -1.75 -4.47
CA ALA A 342 -16.11 -0.33 -4.64
C ALA A 342 -17.13 0.09 -3.59
N LEU A 343 -16.66 0.82 -2.60
CA LEU A 343 -17.48 1.26 -1.47
C LEU A 343 -17.83 2.73 -1.63
N ASN A 344 -19.06 3.10 -1.29
CA ASN A 344 -19.45 4.49 -1.20
C ASN A 344 -18.57 5.20 -0.16
N ALA A 345 -17.84 6.23 -0.56
CA ALA A 345 -16.91 6.92 0.33
C ALA A 345 -17.60 7.60 1.53
N LYS A 346 -18.90 7.91 1.43
CA LYS A 346 -19.66 8.58 2.49
C LYS A 346 -20.07 7.62 3.61
N ASP A 347 -20.61 6.44 3.26
CA ASP A 347 -21.32 5.55 4.19
C ASP A 347 -20.83 4.10 4.17
N GLY A 348 -19.88 3.74 3.31
CA GLY A 348 -19.31 2.40 3.23
C GLY A 348 -20.17 1.37 2.50
N THR A 349 -21.36 1.73 1.98
CA THR A 349 -22.22 0.82 1.24
C THR A 349 -21.55 0.33 -0.04
N VAL A 350 -21.75 -0.96 -0.37
CA VAL A 350 -21.16 -1.56 -1.57
C VAL A 350 -21.85 -1.03 -2.82
N ARG A 351 -21.09 -0.47 -3.76
CA ARG A 351 -21.56 -0.13 -5.10
C ARG A 351 -21.46 -1.31 -6.03
N TRP A 352 -20.35 -2.01 -5.95
CA TRP A 352 -20.10 -3.27 -6.62
C TRP A 352 -18.94 -4.01 -5.95
N SER A 353 -18.92 -5.32 -6.13
CA SER A 353 -17.81 -6.20 -5.76
C SER A 353 -17.57 -7.17 -6.90
N GLU A 354 -16.31 -7.38 -7.28
CA GLU A 354 -15.91 -8.23 -8.39
C GLU A 354 -14.74 -9.13 -8.04
N PRO A 355 -14.73 -10.39 -8.47
CA PRO A 355 -13.61 -11.27 -8.24
C PRO A 355 -12.38 -10.81 -9.02
N ALA A 356 -11.24 -10.76 -8.38
CA ALA A 356 -9.95 -10.48 -9.00
C ALA A 356 -9.34 -11.71 -9.69
N GLY A 357 -9.70 -12.90 -9.23
CA GLY A 357 -9.12 -14.19 -9.65
C GLY A 357 -8.12 -14.78 -8.65
N GLY A 358 -7.78 -14.03 -7.61
CA GLY A 358 -6.89 -14.42 -6.53
C GLY A 358 -6.71 -13.29 -5.52
N GLN A 359 -5.95 -13.54 -4.46
CA GLN A 359 -5.72 -12.58 -3.36
C GLN A 359 -5.18 -11.24 -3.87
N VAL A 360 -5.77 -10.13 -3.43
CA VAL A 360 -5.33 -8.77 -3.75
C VAL A 360 -4.58 -8.19 -2.56
N VAL A 361 -3.25 -8.26 -2.63
CA VAL A 361 -2.33 -7.79 -1.58
C VAL A 361 -1.92 -6.35 -1.82
N GLY A 362 -1.62 -6.03 -3.05
CA GLY A 362 -1.12 -4.71 -3.46
C GLY A 362 -2.18 -3.62 -3.47
N SER A 363 -1.74 -2.38 -3.31
CA SER A 363 -2.63 -1.23 -3.43
C SER A 363 -3.27 -1.13 -4.80
N LEU A 364 -4.49 -0.63 -4.88
CA LEU A 364 -5.14 -0.32 -6.14
C LEU A 364 -4.69 1.04 -6.70
N SER A 365 -4.84 1.21 -8.02
CA SER A 365 -4.67 2.50 -8.69
C SER A 365 -5.80 2.76 -9.66
N ALA A 366 -6.29 3.99 -9.70
CA ALA A 366 -7.30 4.42 -10.65
C ALA A 366 -6.70 5.39 -11.67
N VAL A 367 -6.88 5.10 -12.97
CA VAL A 367 -6.40 5.93 -14.07
C VAL A 367 -7.53 6.16 -15.07
N GLY A 368 -7.93 7.40 -15.25
CA GLY A 368 -9.13 7.74 -16.00
C GLY A 368 -10.40 7.20 -15.34
N GLU A 369 -11.10 6.32 -16.01
CA GLU A 369 -12.35 5.68 -15.54
C GLU A 369 -12.15 4.19 -15.19
N ILE A 370 -10.89 3.76 -15.00
CA ILE A 370 -10.56 2.36 -14.75
C ILE A 370 -9.75 2.25 -13.48
N VAL A 371 -10.17 1.38 -12.56
CA VAL A 371 -9.39 0.95 -11.40
C VAL A 371 -8.65 -0.34 -11.74
N TYR A 372 -7.38 -0.40 -11.36
CA TYR A 372 -6.49 -1.53 -11.63
C TYR A 372 -6.07 -2.19 -10.34
N ALA A 373 -6.07 -3.52 -10.34
CA ALA A 373 -5.58 -4.36 -9.27
C ALA A 373 -4.62 -5.42 -9.84
N ALA A 374 -3.60 -5.75 -9.07
CA ALA A 374 -2.75 -6.91 -9.32
C ALA A 374 -3.13 -8.00 -8.31
N GLU A 375 -3.30 -9.21 -8.79
CA GLU A 375 -3.54 -10.38 -7.96
C GLU A 375 -2.24 -11.15 -7.72
N PHE A 376 -2.12 -11.70 -6.52
CA PHE A 376 -0.90 -12.36 -6.08
C PHE A 376 -0.73 -13.75 -6.67
N SER A 377 -1.78 -14.58 -6.63
CA SER A 377 -1.70 -16.01 -6.95
C SER A 377 -1.56 -16.31 -8.45
N GLY A 378 -2.24 -15.54 -9.30
CA GLY A 378 -2.25 -15.74 -10.77
C GLY A 378 -1.31 -14.81 -11.52
N GLU A 379 -0.56 -13.95 -10.80
CA GLU A 379 0.35 -12.96 -11.39
C GLU A 379 -0.29 -12.10 -12.49
N THR A 380 -1.59 -11.79 -12.35
CA THR A 380 -2.36 -11.04 -13.35
C THR A 380 -2.66 -9.62 -12.87
N THR A 381 -2.65 -8.66 -13.78
CA THR A 381 -3.19 -7.32 -13.54
C THR A 381 -4.49 -7.15 -14.30
N SER A 382 -5.55 -6.86 -13.59
CA SER A 382 -6.89 -6.62 -14.13
C SER A 382 -7.32 -5.17 -13.99
N GLY A 383 -8.17 -4.70 -14.90
CA GLY A 383 -8.73 -3.36 -14.86
C GLY A 383 -10.26 -3.40 -14.98
N TYR A 384 -10.92 -2.65 -14.10
CA TYR A 384 -12.37 -2.63 -13.94
C TYR A 384 -12.92 -1.23 -14.15
N MET A 385 -14.04 -1.10 -14.83
CA MET A 385 -14.75 0.18 -14.97
C MET A 385 -15.19 0.67 -13.59
N MET A 386 -14.80 1.89 -13.23
CA MET A 386 -15.05 2.46 -11.90
C MET A 386 -16.52 2.52 -11.53
N HIS A 387 -17.41 2.77 -12.51
CA HIS A 387 -18.85 2.95 -12.27
C HIS A 387 -19.62 1.62 -12.19
N SER A 388 -19.14 0.53 -12.79
CA SER A 388 -19.92 -0.71 -12.95
C SER A 388 -19.21 -1.98 -12.50
N GLY A 389 -17.92 -1.93 -12.16
CA GLY A 389 -17.14 -3.14 -11.86
C GLY A 389 -16.78 -3.99 -13.07
N ARG A 390 -17.36 -3.74 -14.26
CA ARG A 390 -17.11 -4.59 -15.43
C ARG A 390 -15.63 -4.64 -15.77
N ARG A 391 -15.05 -5.85 -15.80
CA ARG A 391 -13.66 -6.08 -16.19
C ARG A 391 -13.45 -5.73 -17.67
N VAL A 392 -12.52 -4.83 -17.97
CA VAL A 392 -12.23 -4.32 -19.32
C VAL A 392 -10.77 -4.50 -19.72
N PHE A 393 -9.94 -4.97 -18.81
CA PHE A 393 -8.52 -5.20 -19.06
C PHE A 393 -8.04 -6.40 -18.23
N SER A 394 -7.18 -7.22 -18.85
CA SER A 394 -6.43 -8.28 -18.18
C SER A 394 -5.06 -8.39 -18.85
N TYR A 395 -4.02 -8.54 -18.07
CA TYR A 395 -2.66 -8.69 -18.54
C TYR A 395 -1.92 -9.73 -17.70
N PRO A 396 -1.31 -10.77 -18.32
CA PRO A 396 -0.71 -11.89 -17.59
C PRO A 396 0.65 -11.48 -17.00
N ARG A 397 0.63 -10.56 -16.10
CA ARG A 397 1.72 -10.11 -15.20
C ARG A 397 1.14 -9.14 -14.18
N GLY A 398 1.65 -9.24 -12.98
CA GLY A 398 1.27 -8.46 -11.82
C GLY A 398 1.52 -9.28 -10.58
N THR A 399 1.83 -8.69 -9.44
CA THR A 399 1.98 -9.44 -8.20
C THR A 399 1.59 -8.56 -7.02
N TYR A 400 2.49 -7.67 -6.59
CA TYR A 400 2.30 -6.86 -5.40
C TYR A 400 1.93 -5.41 -5.70
N THR A 401 2.07 -4.96 -6.93
CA THR A 401 2.14 -3.53 -7.18
C THR A 401 1.04 -3.05 -8.09
N PRO A 402 0.48 -1.86 -7.79
CA PRO A 402 -0.46 -1.23 -8.68
C PRO A 402 0.22 -0.75 -9.97
N ILE A 403 -0.57 -0.54 -11.00
CA ILE A 403 -0.17 0.23 -12.17
C ILE A 403 0.10 1.68 -11.73
N ILE A 404 1.14 2.30 -12.31
CA ILE A 404 1.28 3.75 -12.33
C ILE A 404 1.14 4.29 -13.74
N SER A 405 0.96 5.60 -13.89
CA SER A 405 0.78 6.22 -15.19
C SER A 405 1.41 7.60 -15.25
N ASP A 406 1.86 7.98 -16.44
CA ASP A 406 2.26 9.36 -16.75
C ASP A 406 1.14 10.17 -17.45
N GLY A 407 -0.08 9.62 -17.53
CA GLY A 407 -1.20 10.21 -18.25
C GLY A 407 -1.27 9.85 -19.73
N ARG A 408 -0.25 9.21 -20.30
CA ARG A 408 -0.18 8.74 -21.68
C ARG A 408 0.11 7.25 -21.79
N ARG A 409 0.79 6.68 -20.82
CA ARG A 409 1.21 5.28 -20.71
C ARG A 409 0.79 4.72 -19.37
N LEU A 410 0.61 3.41 -19.34
CA LEU A 410 0.56 2.65 -18.11
C LEU A 410 1.90 1.94 -17.92
N TYR A 411 2.39 1.92 -16.70
CA TYR A 411 3.57 1.16 -16.31
C TYR A 411 3.14 0.08 -15.34
N LEU A 412 3.15 -1.15 -15.83
CA LEU A 412 2.75 -2.34 -15.11
C LEU A 412 4.00 -3.00 -14.54
N THR A 413 3.99 -3.29 -13.25
CA THR A 413 5.06 -3.99 -12.56
C THR A 413 4.68 -5.46 -12.40
N GLY A 414 5.47 -6.36 -12.97
CA GLY A 414 5.41 -7.79 -12.67
C GLY A 414 6.44 -8.16 -11.61
N TYR A 415 6.60 -9.46 -11.34
CA TYR A 415 7.50 -9.96 -10.31
C TYR A 415 8.91 -9.31 -10.36
N SER A 416 9.54 -9.28 -11.54
CA SER A 416 10.87 -8.69 -11.75
C SER A 416 10.93 -7.80 -13.00
N SER A 417 9.80 -7.32 -13.49
CA SER A 417 9.74 -6.60 -14.76
C SER A 417 8.86 -5.35 -14.67
N ILE A 418 9.16 -4.36 -15.51
CA ILE A 418 8.30 -3.20 -15.75
C ILE A 418 7.93 -3.19 -17.22
N THR A 419 6.62 -3.16 -17.51
CA THR A 419 6.10 -3.11 -18.88
C THR A 419 5.38 -1.79 -19.12
N ALA A 420 5.78 -1.06 -20.15
CA ALA A 420 5.06 0.12 -20.60
C ALA A 420 3.99 -0.30 -21.61
N LEU A 421 2.76 0.11 -21.35
CA LEU A 421 1.58 -0.12 -22.18
C LEU A 421 1.05 1.20 -22.70
N VAL A 422 0.62 1.22 -23.96
CA VAL A 422 0.00 2.38 -24.60
C VAL A 422 -1.31 1.97 -25.27
N PRO A 423 -2.30 2.88 -25.39
CA PRO A 423 -3.48 2.62 -26.20
C PRO A 423 -3.10 2.25 -27.63
N TYR A 424 -3.86 1.40 -28.28
CA TYR A 424 -3.54 0.90 -29.63
C TYR A 424 -3.34 2.05 -30.65
N ARG A 425 -4.12 3.15 -30.51
CA ARG A 425 -4.03 4.35 -31.34
C ARG A 425 -3.00 5.39 -30.85
N TYR A 426 -2.07 4.98 -30.00
CA TYR A 426 -1.05 5.88 -29.47
C TYR A 426 -0.11 6.37 -30.58
N LYS A 427 -0.06 7.69 -30.80
CA LYS A 427 0.98 8.35 -31.58
C LYS A 427 2.07 8.81 -30.63
N ALA A 428 3.31 8.34 -30.81
CA ALA A 428 4.44 8.85 -30.05
C ALA A 428 4.54 10.37 -30.30
N ALA A 429 4.69 11.17 -29.24
CA ALA A 429 5.07 12.56 -29.43
C ALA A 429 6.44 12.55 -30.10
N VAL A 430 6.58 13.19 -31.25
CA VAL A 430 7.88 13.44 -31.86
C VAL A 430 8.70 14.14 -30.78
N ALA A 431 9.79 13.49 -30.35
CA ALA A 431 10.69 14.09 -29.38
C ALA A 431 11.17 15.41 -30.01
N SER A 432 10.75 16.54 -29.43
CA SER A 432 11.36 17.82 -29.75
C SER A 432 12.84 17.66 -29.44
N ARG A 433 13.65 17.57 -30.48
CA ARG A 433 15.10 17.55 -30.35
C ARG A 433 15.46 18.78 -29.52
N VAL A 434 15.92 18.52 -28.29
CA VAL A 434 16.62 19.53 -27.51
C VAL A 434 17.87 19.83 -28.34
N VAL A 435 17.82 20.91 -29.10
CA VAL A 435 19.00 21.43 -29.81
C VAL A 435 20.00 21.74 -28.72
N ALA A 436 21.07 20.95 -28.69
CA ALA A 436 22.19 21.24 -27.79
C ALA A 436 22.66 22.67 -28.05
N PRO A 437 22.84 23.51 -27.03
CA PRO A 437 23.35 24.86 -27.23
C PRO A 437 24.71 24.78 -27.96
N LYS A 438 24.83 25.46 -29.09
CA LYS A 438 26.12 25.56 -29.85
C LYS A 438 27.21 26.00 -28.89
N PRO A 439 28.40 25.37 -28.94
CA PRO A 439 29.53 25.80 -28.11
C PRO A 439 29.91 27.25 -28.44
N LYS A 440 29.93 28.09 -27.41
CA LYS A 440 30.40 29.48 -27.54
C LYS A 440 31.84 29.46 -28.05
N LYS A 441 32.11 30.02 -29.23
CA LYS A 441 33.46 30.26 -29.75
C LYS A 441 34.21 31.09 -28.72
N LYS A 442 35.34 30.57 -28.22
CA LYS A 442 36.31 31.36 -27.43
C LYS A 442 36.84 32.46 -28.30
N LYS A 443 36.59 33.72 -27.97
CA LYS A 443 37.30 34.86 -28.54
C LYS A 443 38.74 34.80 -28.05
N HIS A 444 39.69 34.51 -28.96
CA HIS A 444 41.08 34.72 -28.70
C HIS A 444 41.32 36.24 -28.55
N ARG A 445 41.64 36.64 -27.33
CA ARG A 445 42.21 37.98 -27.07
C ARG A 445 43.62 37.96 -27.60
N ARG A 446 43.86 38.60 -28.76
CA ARG A 446 45.22 38.98 -29.19
C ARG A 446 45.75 39.97 -28.17
N GLN A 447 46.82 39.61 -27.46
CA GLN A 447 47.74 40.57 -26.82
C GLN A 447 48.56 41.21 -27.90
N GLY A 448 48.31 42.46 -28.15
CA GLY A 448 49.26 43.32 -28.92
C GLY A 448 50.21 44.00 -27.95
N ARG A 449 51.40 44.11 -28.38
CA ARG A 449 52.61 44.72 -27.79
C ARG A 449 52.35 46.00 -27.00
#